data_a7a0d59915b42e2d733c6d104224ab19
#
_entry.id   a7a0d59915b42e2d733c6d104224ab19
#
_cell.length_a   1.000
_cell.length_b   1.000
_cell.length_c   1.000
_cell.angle_alpha   90.00
_cell.angle_beta   90.00
_cell.angle_gamma   90.00
#
_symmetry.space_group_name_H-M   'P 1'
#
loop_
_entity.id
_entity.type
_entity.pdbx_description
1 polymer ?
#
loop_
_entity_poly.entity_id
_entity_poly.type
_entity_poly.pdbx_seq_one_letter_code
_entity_poly.pdbx_strand_id
1 'polypeptide(L)'
;YHIQKNNIEYIVCFGGYISLPVGLSAWICRKPLFLHEQNAIMGTSNKALMKFSKLIFLGFSINEQVTKKMMLVGNPINKLNKNSPVNHKHEPLRIYITGGSQGSEFINQNIPLVLNALEIPIEVKHQSGNGKSLGVKELYSNHISVEVKEFYDSPQDSIVWSDFIISRAGALSLSEAISLKRG
;
A
#
# COMPACT_ATOMS: atom_id res chain seq x y z
N TYR A 1 18.43 2.15 26.83
CA TYR A 1 17.99 3.28 27.64
C TYR A 1 16.47 3.56 27.46
N HIS A 2 15.99 3.88 26.25
CA HIS A 2 14.56 4.21 26.03
C HIS A 2 13.59 3.07 26.40
N ILE A 3 13.93 1.84 26.07
CA ILE A 3 13.11 0.66 26.36
C ILE A 3 12.92 0.49 27.88
N GLN A 4 13.98 0.69 28.65
CA GLN A 4 13.93 0.54 30.10
C GLN A 4 13.27 1.75 30.79
N LYS A 5 13.64 2.97 30.34
CA LYS A 5 13.11 4.22 30.92
C LYS A 5 11.60 4.35 30.79
N ASN A 6 11.02 3.86 29.67
CA ASN A 6 9.60 4.03 29.36
C ASN A 6 8.79 2.75 29.67
N ASN A 7 9.34 1.77 30.37
CA ASN A 7 8.66 0.52 30.75
C ASN A 7 8.01 -0.18 29.55
N ILE A 8 8.69 -0.20 28.37
CA ILE A 8 8.20 -0.85 27.18
C ILE A 8 8.02 -2.37 27.46
N GLU A 9 6.82 -2.89 27.25
CA GLU A 9 6.51 -4.28 27.52
C GLU A 9 6.85 -5.20 26.35
N TYR A 10 6.65 -4.74 25.13
CA TYR A 10 6.96 -5.48 23.89
C TYR A 10 7.29 -4.51 22.75
N ILE A 11 7.89 -5.05 21.69
CA ILE A 11 8.27 -4.29 20.49
C ILE A 11 7.69 -4.97 19.26
N VAL A 12 7.11 -4.19 18.36
CA VAL A 12 6.65 -4.64 17.05
C VAL A 12 7.47 -3.95 15.98
N CYS A 13 8.10 -4.72 15.09
CA CYS A 13 8.86 -4.21 13.96
C CYS A 13 8.15 -4.55 12.64
N PHE A 14 8.06 -3.54 11.76
CA PHE A 14 7.41 -3.63 10.45
C PHE A 14 8.42 -3.71 9.28
N GLY A 15 9.66 -4.07 9.54
CA GLY A 15 10.71 -4.09 8.53
C GLY A 15 11.36 -2.71 8.30
N GLY A 16 12.16 -2.62 7.24
CA GLY A 16 12.99 -1.44 6.98
C GLY A 16 14.28 -1.41 7.81
N TYR A 17 15.17 -0.48 7.49
CA TYR A 17 16.52 -0.43 8.08
C TYR A 17 16.52 -0.13 9.59
N ILE A 18 15.54 0.65 10.08
CA ILE A 18 15.42 0.99 11.51
C ILE A 18 15.00 -0.22 12.36
N SER A 19 14.25 -1.17 11.78
CA SER A 19 13.76 -2.33 12.53
C SER A 19 14.91 -3.18 13.07
N LEU A 20 16.03 -3.27 12.35
CA LEU A 20 17.15 -4.12 12.76
C LEU A 20 17.76 -3.67 14.10
N PRO A 21 18.24 -2.43 14.29
CA PRO A 21 18.79 -2.00 15.58
C PRO A 21 17.74 -2.00 16.70
N VAL A 22 16.48 -1.66 16.40
CA VAL A 22 15.40 -1.69 17.39
C VAL A 22 15.09 -3.13 17.84
N GLY A 23 14.98 -4.06 16.91
CA GLY A 23 14.74 -5.47 17.23
C GLY A 23 15.89 -6.12 18.00
N LEU A 24 17.15 -5.81 17.67
CA LEU A 24 18.31 -6.25 18.46
C LEU A 24 18.30 -5.65 19.88
N SER A 25 17.91 -4.38 20.01
CA SER A 25 17.74 -3.74 21.33
C SER A 25 16.66 -4.42 22.17
N ALA A 26 15.55 -4.84 21.55
CA ALA A 26 14.50 -5.63 22.21
C ALA A 26 15.08 -6.93 22.78
N TRP A 27 15.84 -7.67 21.98
CA TRP A 27 16.47 -8.90 22.39
C TRP A 27 17.47 -8.69 23.56
N ILE A 28 18.34 -7.70 23.47
CA ILE A 28 19.30 -7.35 24.54
C ILE A 28 18.57 -6.99 25.83
N CYS A 29 17.46 -6.23 25.73
CA CYS A 29 16.65 -5.85 26.89
C CYS A 29 15.68 -6.94 27.33
N ARG A 30 15.74 -8.14 26.77
CA ARG A 30 14.85 -9.29 27.05
C ARG A 30 13.36 -8.96 26.94
N LYS A 31 13.00 -8.08 25.98
CA LYS A 31 11.62 -7.75 25.70
C LYS A 31 11.09 -8.59 24.53
N PRO A 32 9.82 -9.02 24.59
CA PRO A 32 9.21 -9.74 23.48
C PRO A 32 9.26 -8.92 22.20
N LEU A 33 9.79 -9.53 21.12
CA LEU A 33 9.84 -8.96 19.79
C LEU A 33 8.81 -9.66 18.91
N PHE A 34 7.98 -8.86 18.25
CA PHE A 34 7.05 -9.29 17.23
C PHE A 34 7.45 -8.65 15.89
N LEU A 35 7.28 -9.38 14.81
CA LEU A 35 7.53 -8.87 13.46
C LEU A 35 6.22 -8.85 12.68
N HIS A 36 6.06 -7.90 11.79
CA HIS A 36 5.03 -7.90 10.77
C HIS A 36 5.69 -7.75 9.40
N GLU A 37 5.40 -8.69 8.49
CA GLU A 37 5.84 -8.61 7.08
C GLU A 37 4.63 -8.30 6.21
N GLN A 38 4.65 -7.14 5.57
CA GLN A 38 3.57 -6.67 4.71
C GLN A 38 3.60 -7.30 3.32
N ASN A 39 4.77 -7.69 2.85
CA ASN A 39 5.00 -8.18 1.49
C ASN A 39 4.91 -9.70 1.40
N ALA A 40 4.71 -10.21 0.18
CA ALA A 40 4.76 -11.65 -0.10
C ALA A 40 6.19 -12.24 -0.04
N ILE A 41 7.21 -11.36 0.01
CA ILE A 41 8.62 -11.73 0.18
C ILE A 41 9.13 -11.06 1.44
N MET A 42 9.72 -11.86 2.33
CA MET A 42 10.22 -11.34 3.60
C MET A 42 11.43 -10.42 3.40
N GLY A 43 11.36 -9.20 3.94
CA GLY A 43 12.42 -8.22 3.89
C GLY A 43 13.66 -8.65 4.70
N THR A 44 14.84 -8.15 4.30
CA THR A 44 16.14 -8.51 4.89
C THR A 44 16.19 -8.29 6.40
N SER A 45 15.66 -7.18 6.90
CA SER A 45 15.62 -6.88 8.33
C SER A 45 14.75 -7.89 9.09
N ASN A 46 13.58 -8.23 8.57
CA ASN A 46 12.69 -9.24 9.17
C ASN A 46 13.34 -10.62 9.15
N LYS A 47 14.02 -11.02 8.06
CA LYS A 47 14.81 -12.27 7.99
C LYS A 47 15.88 -12.34 9.08
N ALA A 48 16.63 -11.27 9.27
CA ALA A 48 17.67 -11.22 10.29
C ALA A 48 17.11 -11.30 11.72
N LEU A 49 15.95 -10.67 11.97
CA LEU A 49 15.30 -10.62 13.27
C LEU A 49 14.44 -11.85 13.60
N MET A 50 14.13 -12.69 12.62
CA MET A 50 13.27 -13.87 12.77
C MET A 50 13.69 -14.77 13.92
N LYS A 51 14.99 -14.98 14.12
CA LYS A 51 15.54 -15.83 15.19
C LYS A 51 15.18 -15.33 16.59
N PHE A 52 15.12 -14.01 16.75
CA PHE A 52 14.88 -13.31 18.01
C PHE A 52 13.41 -13.02 18.28
N SER A 53 12.56 -13.19 17.28
CA SER A 53 11.11 -12.88 17.39
C SER A 53 10.35 -13.98 18.10
N LYS A 54 9.30 -13.58 18.82
CA LYS A 54 8.33 -14.47 19.45
C LYS A 54 7.30 -14.97 18.44
N LEU A 55 6.74 -14.06 17.64
CA LEU A 55 5.83 -14.33 16.54
C LEU A 55 6.11 -13.42 15.35
N ILE A 56 5.70 -13.86 14.17
CA ILE A 56 5.80 -13.14 12.90
C ILE A 56 4.42 -13.13 12.27
N PHE A 57 3.86 -11.95 12.12
CA PHE A 57 2.59 -11.74 11.44
C PHE A 57 2.84 -11.50 9.95
N LEU A 58 2.10 -12.16 9.10
CA LEU A 58 2.23 -12.06 7.64
C LEU A 58 1.02 -11.35 7.05
N GLY A 59 1.27 -10.37 6.20
CA GLY A 59 0.25 -9.68 5.41
C GLY A 59 -0.26 -10.51 4.24
N PHE A 60 0.66 -11.29 3.62
CA PHE A 60 0.39 -12.23 2.53
C PHE A 60 1.04 -13.58 2.82
N SER A 61 0.56 -14.62 2.14
CA SER A 61 1.28 -15.90 2.13
C SER A 61 2.66 -15.72 1.51
N ILE A 62 3.68 -16.24 2.17
CA ILE A 62 5.06 -16.23 1.66
C ILE A 62 5.40 -17.59 1.06
N ASN A 63 6.23 -17.60 -0.01
CA ASN A 63 6.71 -18.84 -0.66
C ASN A 63 7.89 -19.47 0.09
N GLU A 64 8.33 -18.90 1.20
CA GLU A 64 9.41 -19.40 2.03
C GLU A 64 8.90 -20.46 3.02
N GLN A 65 9.81 -21.23 3.64
CA GLN A 65 9.43 -22.20 4.65
C GLN A 65 8.70 -21.52 5.83
N VAL A 66 7.42 -21.84 5.97
CA VAL A 66 6.59 -21.35 7.08
C VAL A 66 7.03 -22.03 8.37
N THR A 67 7.36 -21.25 9.37
CA THR A 67 7.70 -21.75 10.71
C THR A 67 6.49 -21.68 11.65
N LYS A 68 6.52 -22.44 12.74
CA LYS A 68 5.45 -22.40 13.78
C LYS A 68 5.24 -21.00 14.40
N LYS A 69 6.18 -20.07 14.21
CA LYS A 69 6.08 -18.70 14.71
C LYS A 69 5.35 -17.76 13.73
N MET A 70 5.03 -18.20 12.52
CA MET A 70 4.41 -17.39 11.47
C MET A 70 2.90 -17.57 11.46
N MET A 71 2.19 -16.45 11.37
CA MET A 71 0.73 -16.41 11.32
C MET A 71 0.28 -15.48 10.20
N LEU A 72 -0.54 -15.96 9.27
CA LEU A 72 -1.17 -15.12 8.25
C LEU A 72 -2.35 -14.36 8.89
N VAL A 73 -2.21 -13.04 9.00
CA VAL A 73 -3.20 -12.16 9.66
C VAL A 73 -3.73 -11.06 8.74
N GLY A 74 -3.10 -10.89 7.56
CA GLY A 74 -3.38 -9.77 6.65
C GLY A 74 -2.58 -8.51 7.03
N ASN A 75 -2.68 -7.50 6.17
CA ASN A 75 -2.06 -6.19 6.41
C ASN A 75 -2.98 -5.29 7.25
N PRO A 76 -2.42 -4.46 8.14
CA PRO A 76 -3.18 -3.46 8.87
C PRO A 76 -3.60 -2.34 7.90
N ILE A 77 -4.85 -2.38 7.51
CA ILE A 77 -5.49 -1.34 6.70
C ILE A 77 -6.51 -0.58 7.56
N ASN A 78 -6.77 0.67 7.19
CA ASN A 78 -7.80 1.45 7.87
C ASN A 78 -9.16 0.76 7.77
N LYS A 79 -9.99 0.94 8.80
CA LYS A 79 -11.34 0.36 8.82
C LYS A 79 -12.15 0.96 7.68
N LEU A 80 -12.40 0.16 6.66
CA LEU A 80 -13.13 0.58 5.47
C LEU A 80 -14.63 0.53 5.74
N ASN A 81 -15.37 1.53 5.26
CA ASN A 81 -16.81 1.46 5.23
C ASN A 81 -17.23 0.41 4.19
N LYS A 82 -17.48 -0.81 4.65
CA LYS A 82 -17.85 -1.96 3.80
C LYS A 82 -19.21 -1.84 3.11
N ASN A 83 -19.95 -0.78 3.37
CA ASN A 83 -21.34 -0.61 2.91
C ASN A 83 -21.45 0.04 1.53
N SER A 84 -20.36 0.29 0.83
CA SER A 84 -20.46 0.77 -0.56
C SER A 84 -20.81 -0.40 -1.47
N PRO A 85 -21.97 -0.34 -2.15
CA PRO A 85 -22.32 -1.39 -3.10
C PRO A 85 -21.23 -1.47 -4.16
N VAL A 86 -20.77 -2.69 -4.43
CA VAL A 86 -19.83 -2.95 -5.50
C VAL A 86 -20.61 -2.86 -6.81
N ASN A 87 -20.76 -1.65 -7.33
CA ASN A 87 -21.31 -1.45 -8.67
C ASN A 87 -20.11 -1.50 -9.63
N HIS A 88 -20.00 -2.54 -10.42
CA HIS A 88 -18.81 -2.83 -11.22
C HIS A 88 -18.85 -2.22 -12.64
N LYS A 89 -19.84 -1.43 -12.97
CA LYS A 89 -19.96 -0.83 -14.30
C LYS A 89 -20.54 0.56 -14.19
N HIS A 90 -19.65 1.54 -14.16
CA HIS A 90 -20.05 2.92 -14.36
C HIS A 90 -19.91 3.28 -15.86
N GLU A 91 -20.80 4.11 -16.36
CA GLU A 91 -20.64 4.78 -17.63
C GLU A 91 -20.67 6.29 -17.37
N PRO A 92 -19.50 6.96 -17.50
CA PRO A 92 -18.18 6.48 -17.94
C PRO A 92 -17.47 5.53 -16.96
N LEU A 93 -16.56 4.68 -17.48
CA LEU A 93 -15.71 3.79 -16.69
C LEU A 93 -14.79 4.62 -15.78
N ARG A 94 -14.74 4.31 -14.49
CA ARG A 94 -13.99 5.07 -13.48
C ARG A 94 -12.67 4.41 -13.14
N ILE A 95 -11.58 5.15 -13.33
CA ILE A 95 -10.22 4.65 -13.10
C ILE A 95 -9.51 5.51 -12.06
N TYR A 96 -9.03 4.88 -10.99
CA TYR A 96 -8.14 5.53 -10.03
C TYR A 96 -6.69 5.13 -10.29
N ILE A 97 -5.83 6.13 -10.44
CA ILE A 97 -4.41 5.95 -10.75
C ILE A 97 -3.56 6.48 -9.61
N THR A 98 -2.62 5.68 -9.11
CA THR A 98 -1.71 6.13 -8.04
C THR A 98 -0.35 5.46 -8.11
N GLY A 99 0.69 6.26 -8.00
CA GLY A 99 2.07 5.81 -7.80
C GLY A 99 2.46 5.66 -6.32
N GLY A 100 1.48 5.75 -5.38
CA GLY A 100 1.71 5.88 -3.94
C GLY A 100 1.99 7.33 -3.54
N SER A 101 2.42 7.55 -2.29
CA SER A 101 2.59 8.92 -1.73
C SER A 101 3.63 9.78 -2.46
N GLN A 102 4.66 9.19 -3.05
CA GLN A 102 5.69 9.93 -3.80
C GLN A 102 5.39 10.04 -5.31
N GLY A 103 4.29 9.41 -5.75
CA GLY A 103 4.01 9.26 -7.16
C GLY A 103 4.93 8.24 -7.84
N SER A 104 4.71 8.03 -9.12
CA SER A 104 5.55 7.18 -9.98
C SER A 104 5.71 7.86 -11.32
N GLU A 105 6.94 8.23 -11.66
CA GLU A 105 7.24 8.89 -12.94
C GLU A 105 6.77 8.04 -14.13
N PHE A 106 7.03 6.74 -14.07
CA PHE A 106 6.58 5.81 -15.11
C PHE A 106 5.05 5.82 -15.29
N ILE A 107 4.29 5.76 -14.20
CA ILE A 107 2.82 5.81 -14.25
C ILE A 107 2.36 7.17 -14.76
N ASN A 108 2.94 8.25 -14.23
CA ASN A 108 2.56 9.62 -14.59
C ASN A 108 2.75 9.93 -16.08
N GLN A 109 3.84 9.41 -16.68
CA GLN A 109 4.15 9.69 -18.09
C GLN A 109 3.45 8.75 -19.05
N ASN A 110 3.28 7.47 -18.71
CA ASN A 110 2.82 6.48 -19.69
C ASN A 110 1.32 6.23 -19.64
N ILE A 111 0.71 6.23 -18.44
CA ILE A 111 -0.72 5.89 -18.35
C ILE A 111 -1.63 6.90 -19.03
N PRO A 112 -1.42 8.23 -18.93
CA PRO A 112 -2.22 9.18 -19.71
C PRO A 112 -2.21 8.90 -21.21
N LEU A 113 -1.03 8.59 -21.78
CA LEU A 113 -0.88 8.31 -23.21
C LEU A 113 -1.65 7.05 -23.63
N VAL A 114 -1.61 6.00 -22.81
CA VAL A 114 -2.37 4.76 -23.06
C VAL A 114 -3.88 5.03 -22.99
N LEU A 115 -4.34 5.78 -22.00
CA LEU A 115 -5.75 6.08 -21.83
C LEU A 115 -6.28 6.99 -22.94
N ASN A 116 -5.47 7.92 -23.45
CA ASN A 116 -5.82 8.78 -24.57
C ASN A 116 -6.11 7.99 -25.86
N ALA A 117 -5.56 6.80 -26.01
CA ALA A 117 -5.81 5.93 -27.16
C ALA A 117 -7.09 5.07 -27.04
N LEU A 118 -7.79 5.14 -25.89
CA LEU A 118 -9.04 4.40 -25.71
C LEU A 118 -10.23 5.20 -26.27
N GLU A 119 -11.07 4.52 -27.05
CA GLU A 119 -12.30 5.09 -27.64
C GLU A 119 -13.55 4.89 -26.78
N ILE A 120 -13.37 4.61 -25.49
CA ILE A 120 -14.47 4.41 -24.55
C ILE A 120 -14.58 5.60 -23.58
N PRO A 121 -15.80 5.94 -23.11
CA PRO A 121 -15.96 6.98 -22.10
C PRO A 121 -15.28 6.59 -20.77
N ILE A 122 -14.32 7.37 -20.33
CA ILE A 122 -13.60 7.13 -19.07
C ILE A 122 -13.55 8.40 -18.23
N GLU A 123 -13.60 8.20 -16.92
CA GLU A 123 -13.40 9.22 -15.90
C GLU A 123 -12.23 8.82 -15.02
N VAL A 124 -11.28 9.72 -14.82
CA VAL A 124 -10.00 9.40 -14.18
C VAL A 124 -9.77 10.27 -12.96
N LYS A 125 -9.36 9.64 -11.85
CA LYS A 125 -8.68 10.28 -10.72
C LYS A 125 -7.22 9.86 -10.71
N HIS A 126 -6.30 10.82 -10.86
CA HIS A 126 -4.86 10.53 -10.91
C HIS A 126 -4.11 11.22 -9.77
N GLN A 127 -3.55 10.42 -8.85
CA GLN A 127 -2.64 10.90 -7.81
C GLN A 127 -1.21 10.91 -8.34
N SER A 128 -0.70 12.08 -8.67
CA SER A 128 0.60 12.25 -9.33
C SER A 128 1.80 12.26 -8.39
N GLY A 129 1.59 12.57 -7.10
CA GLY A 129 2.64 12.90 -6.14
C GLY A 129 3.03 14.37 -6.19
N ASN A 130 3.80 14.79 -5.19
CA ASN A 130 4.15 16.19 -4.92
C ASN A 130 4.77 16.91 -6.13
N GLY A 131 4.28 18.11 -6.45
CA GLY A 131 4.81 19.00 -7.49
C GLY A 131 4.58 18.52 -8.93
N LYS A 132 3.78 17.47 -9.19
CA LYS A 132 3.67 16.85 -10.52
C LYS A 132 2.29 16.99 -11.17
N SER A 133 1.31 17.52 -10.47
CA SER A 133 -0.09 17.51 -10.93
C SER A 133 -0.34 18.24 -12.24
N LEU A 134 0.27 19.42 -12.43
CA LEU A 134 0.11 20.21 -13.65
C LEU A 134 0.66 19.48 -14.87
N GLY A 135 1.91 19.02 -14.82
CA GLY A 135 2.53 18.32 -15.95
C GLY A 135 1.82 17.02 -16.31
N VAL A 136 1.30 16.29 -15.31
CA VAL A 136 0.51 15.08 -15.57
C VAL A 136 -0.83 15.42 -16.22
N LYS A 137 -1.48 16.50 -15.77
CA LYS A 137 -2.77 16.92 -16.34
C LYS A 137 -2.66 17.28 -17.83
N GLU A 138 -1.58 17.92 -18.23
CA GLU A 138 -1.31 18.32 -19.62
C GLU A 138 -1.14 17.12 -20.58
N LEU A 139 -0.80 15.94 -20.06
CA LEU A 139 -0.66 14.71 -20.87
C LEU A 139 -2.02 14.10 -21.27
N TYR A 140 -3.10 14.47 -20.59
CA TYR A 140 -4.43 13.95 -20.90
C TYR A 140 -5.09 14.73 -22.04
N SER A 141 -5.72 14.01 -22.96
CA SER A 141 -6.52 14.59 -24.05
C SER A 141 -7.84 15.18 -23.53
N ASN A 142 -8.35 16.19 -24.22
CA ASN A 142 -9.58 16.88 -23.82
C ASN A 142 -10.85 16.01 -23.78
N HIS A 143 -10.84 14.83 -24.42
CA HIS A 143 -11.97 13.91 -24.40
C HIS A 143 -12.03 13.05 -23.12
N ILE A 144 -10.99 13.07 -22.28
CA ILE A 144 -10.95 12.34 -21.02
C ILE A 144 -11.33 13.29 -19.87
N SER A 145 -12.34 12.91 -19.11
CA SER A 145 -12.65 13.59 -17.85
C SER A 145 -11.62 13.19 -16.79
N VAL A 146 -10.72 14.10 -16.43
CA VAL A 146 -9.64 13.79 -15.46
C VAL A 146 -9.55 14.81 -14.34
N GLU A 147 -9.47 14.31 -13.11
CA GLU A 147 -9.05 15.04 -11.92
C GLU A 147 -7.64 14.59 -11.54
N VAL A 148 -6.64 15.47 -11.67
CA VAL A 148 -5.26 15.21 -11.24
C VAL A 148 -4.97 15.98 -9.98
N LYS A 149 -4.57 15.26 -8.92
CA LYS A 149 -4.13 15.83 -7.64
C LYS A 149 -2.75 15.28 -7.26
N GLU A 150 -2.02 16.07 -6.50
CA GLU A 150 -0.77 15.58 -5.88
C GLU A 150 -1.07 14.47 -4.88
N PHE A 151 -2.08 14.71 -4.03
CA PHE A 151 -2.58 13.76 -3.04
C PHE A 151 -4.10 13.84 -2.93
N TYR A 152 -4.72 12.73 -2.60
CA TYR A 152 -6.10 12.66 -2.15
C TYR A 152 -6.11 12.48 -0.62
N ASP A 153 -6.93 13.26 0.08
CA ASP A 153 -7.05 13.19 1.54
C ASP A 153 -7.51 11.81 2.02
N SER A 154 -8.38 11.19 1.25
CA SER A 154 -8.82 9.81 1.45
C SER A 154 -8.61 9.00 0.16
N PRO A 155 -7.45 8.32 0.01
CA PRO A 155 -7.23 7.40 -1.11
C PRO A 155 -8.29 6.29 -1.19
N GLN A 156 -8.84 5.89 -0.03
CA GLN A 156 -9.86 4.87 0.07
C GLN A 156 -11.17 5.27 -0.62
N ASP A 157 -11.58 6.54 -0.51
CA ASP A 157 -12.77 7.04 -1.21
C ASP A 157 -12.56 7.02 -2.73
N SER A 158 -11.33 7.27 -3.19
CA SER A 158 -10.98 7.14 -4.61
C SER A 158 -10.99 5.69 -5.09
N ILE A 159 -10.55 4.75 -4.24
CA ILE A 159 -10.67 3.31 -4.50
C ILE A 159 -12.13 2.87 -4.58
N VAL A 160 -12.96 3.30 -3.63
CA VAL A 160 -14.41 2.99 -3.62
C VAL A 160 -15.10 3.55 -4.84
N TRP A 161 -14.75 4.77 -5.25
CA TRP A 161 -15.33 5.46 -6.41
C TRP A 161 -14.97 4.76 -7.74
N SER A 162 -13.80 4.11 -7.85
CA SER A 162 -13.30 3.54 -9.09
C SER A 162 -13.86 2.16 -9.39
N ASP A 163 -13.89 1.78 -10.68
CA ASP A 163 -14.10 0.42 -11.16
C ASP A 163 -12.77 -0.33 -11.25
N PHE A 164 -11.70 0.37 -11.68
CA PHE A 164 -10.33 -0.14 -11.80
C PHE A 164 -9.32 0.75 -11.10
N ILE A 165 -8.24 0.12 -10.63
CA ILE A 165 -7.10 0.80 -10.01
C ILE A 165 -5.85 0.48 -10.80
N ILE A 166 -5.12 1.52 -11.20
CA ILE A 166 -3.79 1.39 -11.78
C ILE A 166 -2.79 1.88 -10.73
N SER A 167 -1.99 0.97 -10.19
CA SER A 167 -1.03 1.32 -9.15
C SER A 167 0.26 0.52 -9.23
N ARG A 168 1.28 0.96 -8.48
CA ARG A 168 2.39 0.06 -8.16
C ARG A 168 1.89 -1.01 -7.19
N ALA A 169 2.43 -2.23 -7.29
CA ALA A 169 2.07 -3.37 -6.45
C ALA A 169 2.57 -3.22 -5.01
N GLY A 170 2.28 -2.10 -4.35
CA GLY A 170 2.57 -1.88 -2.94
C GLY A 170 1.65 -2.75 -2.07
N ALA A 171 2.21 -3.39 -1.05
CA ALA A 171 1.49 -4.33 -0.20
C ALA A 171 0.22 -3.74 0.43
N LEU A 172 0.27 -2.49 0.90
CA LEU A 172 -0.88 -1.82 1.51
C LEU A 172 -1.94 -1.45 0.47
N SER A 173 -1.54 -0.88 -0.67
CA SER A 173 -2.47 -0.52 -1.76
C SER A 173 -3.20 -1.74 -2.30
N LEU A 174 -2.49 -2.86 -2.48
CA LEU A 174 -3.12 -4.13 -2.87
C LEU A 174 -4.09 -4.64 -1.80
N SER A 175 -3.72 -4.56 -0.53
CA SER A 175 -4.58 -5.00 0.58
C SER A 175 -5.86 -4.15 0.67
N GLU A 176 -5.77 -2.85 0.44
CA GLU A 176 -6.92 -1.94 0.37
C GLU A 176 -7.82 -2.27 -0.82
N ALA A 177 -7.25 -2.43 -2.02
CA ALA A 177 -7.99 -2.79 -3.24
C ALA A 177 -8.75 -4.12 -3.06
N ILE A 178 -8.05 -5.17 -2.60
CA ILE A 178 -8.64 -6.50 -2.34
C ILE A 178 -9.77 -6.41 -1.30
N SER A 179 -9.55 -5.66 -0.22
CA SER A 179 -10.54 -5.50 0.85
C SER A 179 -11.81 -4.80 0.39
N LEU A 180 -11.68 -3.89 -0.58
CA LEU A 180 -12.78 -3.16 -1.22
C LEU A 180 -13.32 -3.88 -2.47
N LYS A 181 -12.80 -5.05 -2.81
CA LYS A 181 -13.17 -5.84 -3.99
C LYS A 181 -13.05 -5.02 -5.29
N ARG A 182 -11.97 -4.27 -5.44
CA ARG A 182 -11.63 -3.53 -6.67
C ARG A 182 -10.46 -4.22 -7.38
N GLY A 183 -10.52 -4.20 -8.73
CA GLY A 183 -9.48 -4.74 -9.62
C GLY A 183 -8.40 -3.72 -9.97
#